data_4a385803ccbaf981b97dc0ab59a6a586
#
_entry.id   4a385803ccbaf981b97dc0ab59a6a586
#
_cell.length_a   1.000
_cell.length_b   1.000
_cell.length_c   1.000
_cell.angle_alpha   90.00
_cell.angle_beta   90.00
_cell.angle_gamma   90.00
#
_symmetry.space_group_name_H-M   'P 1'
#
loop_
_entity.id
_entity.type
_entity.pdbx_description
1 polymer ?
#
loop_
_entity_poly.entity_id
_entity_poly.type
_entity_poly.pdbx_seq_one_letter_code
_entity_poly.pdbx_strand_id
1 'polypeptide(L)'
;MENAKVIINIGRQLGSGGRQIGRMLADRLQLAYYDKELVGEASKASGLCRDCFEKADERRNRSLSGLLGLSGLAGTAFGGLSNEELFRIQSEVIDRLAGEKSCVFVGRCADYILRHRPECFNVFVCAPLDYRIEQVAKQLNLTAKAAEEKIRKTDKGRAAYYNFYTEKVWGQADSYHLCVDTSVLGLEKTADLIETMGRMRGLVR
;
A
#
# COMPACT_ATOMS: atom_id res chain seq x y z
N MET A 1 17.18 27.48 -1.16
CA MET A 1 15.87 27.12 -0.60
C MET A 1 15.78 25.60 -0.67
N GLU A 2 15.77 24.91 0.47
CA GLU A 2 15.56 23.46 0.52
C GLU A 2 14.24 23.14 -0.17
N ASN A 3 14.26 22.19 -1.10
CA ASN A 3 13.03 21.70 -1.72
C ASN A 3 12.12 21.13 -0.62
N ALA A 4 10.91 21.65 -0.50
CA ALA A 4 9.93 21.12 0.42
C ALA A 4 9.80 19.60 0.17
N LYS A 5 9.96 18.80 1.23
CA LYS A 5 9.84 17.35 1.14
C LYS A 5 8.38 16.99 0.81
N VAL A 6 8.18 16.00 -0.06
CA VAL A 6 6.86 15.43 -0.36
C VAL A 6 6.85 13.93 -0.17
N ILE A 7 5.81 13.44 0.47
CA ILE A 7 5.55 12.01 0.68
C ILE A 7 4.16 11.69 0.15
N ILE A 8 4.08 10.85 -0.89
CA ILE A 8 2.80 10.42 -1.47
C ILE A 8 2.51 8.99 -1.02
N ASN A 9 1.45 8.81 -0.24
CA ASN A 9 1.01 7.50 0.21
C ASN A 9 -0.17 7.04 -0.64
N ILE A 10 -0.07 5.86 -1.29
CA ILE A 10 -1.10 5.34 -2.19
C ILE A 10 -1.72 4.06 -1.63
N GLY A 11 -2.92 4.19 -1.06
CA GLY A 11 -3.85 3.08 -0.86
C GLY A 11 -4.48 2.69 -2.19
N ARG A 12 -4.80 1.41 -2.42
CA ARG A 12 -5.32 0.99 -3.73
C ARG A 12 -6.04 -0.36 -3.67
N GLN A 13 -7.08 -0.50 -4.47
CA GLN A 13 -7.69 -1.78 -4.79
C GLN A 13 -6.85 -2.56 -5.82
N LEU A 14 -6.97 -3.89 -5.86
CA LEU A 14 -6.33 -4.69 -6.90
C LEU A 14 -7.04 -4.45 -8.25
N GLY A 15 -6.25 -4.20 -9.29
CA GLY A 15 -6.76 -3.89 -10.63
C GLY A 15 -7.14 -2.43 -10.86
N SER A 16 -7.06 -1.55 -9.85
CA SER A 16 -7.32 -0.11 -10.02
C SER A 16 -6.13 0.67 -10.64
N GLY A 17 -4.99 0.04 -10.86
CA GLY A 17 -3.82 0.72 -11.42
C GLY A 17 -2.99 1.55 -10.43
N GLY A 18 -3.35 1.58 -9.14
CA GLY A 18 -2.68 2.43 -8.14
C GLY A 18 -1.17 2.18 -7.99
N ARG A 19 -0.68 0.93 -8.27
CA ARG A 19 0.77 0.65 -8.31
C ARG A 19 1.45 1.35 -9.49
N GLN A 20 0.82 1.31 -10.67
CA GLN A 20 1.33 1.95 -11.89
C GLN A 20 1.35 3.46 -11.72
N ILE A 21 0.25 4.04 -11.20
CA ILE A 21 0.16 5.47 -10.88
C ILE A 21 1.27 5.89 -9.91
N GLY A 22 1.52 5.10 -8.86
CA GLY A 22 2.61 5.38 -7.91
C GLY A 22 3.99 5.40 -8.58
N ARG A 23 4.24 4.47 -9.50
CA ARG A 23 5.49 4.45 -10.28
C ARG A 23 5.59 5.68 -11.20
N MET A 24 4.52 6.00 -11.93
CA MET A 24 4.47 7.17 -12.81
C MET A 24 4.73 8.48 -12.06
N LEU A 25 4.12 8.66 -10.89
CA LEU A 25 4.35 9.83 -10.04
C LEU A 25 5.80 9.89 -9.54
N ALA A 26 6.36 8.76 -9.12
CA ALA A 26 7.74 8.71 -8.68
C ALA A 26 8.71 9.08 -9.80
N ASP A 27 8.49 8.55 -11.01
CA ASP A 27 9.33 8.81 -12.18
C ASP A 27 9.22 10.28 -12.64
N ARG A 28 7.99 10.83 -12.72
CA ARG A 28 7.74 12.22 -13.15
C ARG A 28 8.30 13.26 -12.18
N LEU A 29 8.13 13.00 -10.88
CA LEU A 29 8.52 13.92 -9.82
C LEU A 29 9.92 13.65 -9.27
N GLN A 30 10.64 12.67 -9.84
CA GLN A 30 11.97 12.23 -9.40
C GLN A 30 12.00 11.85 -7.91
N LEU A 31 10.96 11.13 -7.47
CA LEU A 31 10.80 10.65 -6.09
C LEU A 31 11.29 9.21 -5.94
N ALA A 32 11.73 8.85 -4.75
CA ALA A 32 11.97 7.45 -4.44
C ALA A 32 10.65 6.67 -4.43
N TYR A 33 10.67 5.41 -4.90
CA TYR A 33 9.49 4.56 -4.94
C TYR A 33 9.67 3.35 -4.04
N TYR A 34 8.70 3.14 -3.16
CA TYR A 34 8.70 2.06 -2.19
C TYR A 34 7.41 1.24 -2.26
N ASP A 35 7.51 -0.01 -2.71
CA ASP A 35 6.42 -1.00 -2.68
C ASP A 35 6.99 -2.34 -2.19
N LYS A 36 7.49 -3.19 -3.07
CA LYS A 36 8.13 -4.44 -2.67
C LYS A 36 9.50 -4.22 -2.01
N GLU A 37 10.18 -3.17 -2.41
CA GLU A 37 11.47 -2.78 -1.85
C GLU A 37 11.40 -2.55 -0.34
N LEU A 38 10.25 -2.09 0.16
CA LEU A 38 10.02 -1.88 1.59
C LEU A 38 10.21 -3.16 2.41
N VAL A 39 9.75 -4.30 1.87
CA VAL A 39 9.96 -5.62 2.51
C VAL A 39 11.45 -5.94 2.55
N GLY A 40 12.19 -5.64 1.48
CA GLY A 40 13.63 -5.84 1.41
C GLY A 40 14.39 -4.96 2.41
N GLU A 41 14.02 -3.70 2.54
CA GLU A 41 14.63 -2.79 3.50
C GLU A 41 14.34 -3.21 4.95
N ALA A 42 13.10 -3.58 5.26
CA ALA A 42 12.72 -4.11 6.57
C ALA A 42 13.52 -5.37 6.91
N SER A 43 13.68 -6.28 5.94
CA SER A 43 14.48 -7.50 6.08
C SER A 43 15.96 -7.20 6.39
N LYS A 44 16.57 -6.26 5.68
CA LYS A 44 17.95 -5.82 5.93
C LYS A 44 18.11 -5.20 7.31
N ALA A 45 17.18 -4.31 7.68
CA ALA A 45 17.23 -3.62 8.97
C ALA A 45 17.10 -4.56 10.18
N SER A 46 16.33 -5.64 10.04
CA SER A 46 16.11 -6.63 11.09
C SER A 46 17.15 -7.78 11.10
N GLY A 47 18.02 -7.87 10.10
CA GLY A 47 18.92 -9.02 9.91
C GLY A 47 18.22 -10.31 9.47
N LEU A 48 16.93 -10.25 9.14
CA LEU A 48 16.18 -11.40 8.67
C LEU A 48 16.29 -11.59 7.14
N CYS A 49 16.17 -12.85 6.73
CA CYS A 49 16.12 -13.18 5.32
C CYS A 49 14.84 -12.65 4.67
N ARG A 50 14.93 -12.12 3.45
CA ARG A 50 13.81 -11.62 2.64
C ARG A 50 12.66 -12.62 2.54
N ASP A 51 12.98 -13.91 2.35
CA ASP A 51 11.99 -14.99 2.24
C ASP A 51 11.17 -15.17 3.52
N CYS A 52 11.75 -14.85 4.68
CA CYS A 52 11.05 -14.93 5.97
C CYS A 52 9.95 -13.86 6.06
N PHE A 53 10.20 -12.64 5.57
CA PHE A 53 9.21 -11.57 5.53
C PHE A 53 8.11 -11.86 4.49
N GLU A 54 8.48 -12.33 3.31
CA GLU A 54 7.52 -12.67 2.25
C GLU A 54 6.57 -13.80 2.70
N LYS A 55 7.11 -14.85 3.34
CA LYS A 55 6.33 -15.95 3.90
C LYS A 55 5.45 -15.53 5.09
N ALA A 56 5.92 -14.64 5.95
CA ALA A 56 5.12 -14.10 7.05
C ALA A 56 3.94 -13.26 6.53
N ASP A 57 4.16 -12.42 5.54
CA ASP A 57 3.12 -11.61 4.88
C ASP A 57 2.06 -12.49 4.16
N GLU A 58 2.50 -13.54 3.44
CA GLU A 58 1.59 -14.48 2.79
C GLU A 58 0.76 -15.31 3.78
N ARG A 59 1.36 -15.76 4.88
CA ARG A 59 0.67 -16.54 5.92
C ARG A 59 -0.34 -15.71 6.68
N ARG A 60 -0.05 -14.45 6.97
CA ARG A 60 -1.00 -13.54 7.59
C ARG A 60 -2.24 -13.34 6.71
N ASN A 61 -2.06 -13.21 5.40
CA ASN A 61 -3.16 -13.18 4.43
C ASN A 61 -4.00 -14.47 4.44
N ARG A 62 -3.42 -15.62 4.80
CA ARG A 62 -4.13 -16.90 4.96
C ARG A 62 -4.79 -17.05 6.34
N SER A 63 -4.12 -16.60 7.41
CA SER A 63 -4.61 -16.73 8.79
C SER A 63 -5.81 -15.82 9.06
N LEU A 64 -5.85 -14.61 8.53
CA LEU A 64 -7.00 -13.72 8.62
C LEU A 64 -8.23 -14.23 7.86
N SER A 65 -8.06 -15.15 6.91
CA SER A 65 -9.16 -15.86 6.25
C SER A 65 -9.74 -16.99 7.10
N GLY A 66 -9.02 -17.44 8.13
CA GLY A 66 -9.40 -18.54 9.03
C GLY A 66 -9.91 -18.12 10.40
N LEU A 67 -9.92 -16.83 10.75
CA LEU A 67 -10.19 -16.35 12.11
C LEU A 67 -11.69 -16.20 12.45
N LEU A 68 -12.57 -17.02 11.86
CA LEU A 68 -13.93 -17.25 12.37
C LEU A 68 -14.06 -18.60 13.09
N GLY A 69 -12.96 -19.25 13.43
CA GLY A 69 -12.97 -20.53 14.10
C GLY A 69 -11.76 -20.75 15.00
N LEU A 70 -11.94 -20.52 16.27
CA LEU A 70 -11.34 -21.20 17.42
C LEU A 70 -9.80 -21.32 17.50
N SER A 71 -9.28 -20.85 18.62
CA SER A 71 -8.04 -21.25 19.27
C SER A 71 -6.93 -20.21 19.30
N GLY A 72 -6.86 -19.49 20.41
CA GLY A 72 -5.62 -18.94 20.92
C GLY A 72 -4.62 -20.07 21.17
N LEU A 73 -3.67 -20.26 20.30
CA LEU A 73 -2.37 -20.89 20.52
C LEU A 73 -1.61 -20.98 19.19
N ALA A 74 -1.22 -19.87 18.60
CA ALA A 74 -0.24 -19.90 17.50
C ALA A 74 0.68 -18.67 17.56
N GLY A 75 1.22 -18.43 18.73
CA GLY A 75 2.25 -17.42 18.97
C GLY A 75 3.66 -17.96 18.78
N THR A 76 3.93 -18.79 17.79
CA THR A 76 5.32 -19.18 17.48
C THR A 76 5.39 -19.78 16.09
N ALA A 77 5.74 -19.00 15.10
CA ALA A 77 6.33 -19.63 13.95
C ALA A 77 7.05 -18.60 13.04
N PHE A 78 8.25 -18.90 12.77
CA PHE A 78 9.23 -18.34 11.84
C PHE A 78 10.18 -17.30 12.43
N GLY A 79 11.29 -17.81 12.91
CA GLY A 79 12.40 -17.00 13.39
C GLY A 79 12.13 -16.21 14.68
N GLY A 80 11.00 -16.46 15.37
CA GLY A 80 10.70 -15.86 16.67
C GLY A 80 9.99 -14.51 16.64
N LEU A 81 9.71 -13.90 15.48
CA LEU A 81 9.02 -12.60 15.42
C LEU A 81 7.50 -12.75 15.36
N SER A 82 6.81 -11.97 16.18
CA SER A 82 5.34 -11.81 16.12
C SER A 82 4.92 -10.91 14.96
N ASN A 83 3.63 -10.95 14.60
CA ASN A 83 3.09 -10.05 13.58
C ASN A 83 3.23 -8.58 13.97
N GLU A 84 3.12 -8.29 15.26
CA GLU A 84 3.29 -6.96 15.85
C GLU A 84 4.74 -6.47 15.71
N GLU A 85 5.72 -7.35 15.98
CA GLU A 85 7.13 -7.04 15.79
C GLU A 85 7.47 -6.77 14.32
N LEU A 86 6.92 -7.56 13.40
CA LEU A 86 7.05 -7.32 11.95
C LEU A 86 6.46 -5.99 11.53
N PHE A 87 5.29 -5.62 12.06
CA PHE A 87 4.67 -4.33 11.78
C PHE A 87 5.51 -3.18 12.37
N ARG A 88 6.03 -3.33 13.59
CA ARG A 88 6.90 -2.34 14.23
C ARG A 88 8.16 -2.08 13.41
N ILE A 89 8.88 -3.15 13.03
CA ILE A 89 10.09 -3.04 12.19
C ILE A 89 9.76 -2.35 10.86
N GLN A 90 8.66 -2.74 10.22
CA GLN A 90 8.20 -2.12 8.97
C GLN A 90 7.87 -0.64 9.15
N SER A 91 7.25 -0.28 10.27
CA SER A 91 6.92 1.12 10.60
C SER A 91 8.18 1.96 10.81
N GLU A 92 9.17 1.45 11.51
CA GLU A 92 10.46 2.10 11.72
C GLU A 92 11.20 2.34 10.39
N VAL A 93 11.15 1.36 9.49
CA VAL A 93 11.75 1.50 8.14
C VAL A 93 11.03 2.55 7.32
N ILE A 94 9.69 2.56 7.30
CA ILE A 94 8.89 3.57 6.59
C ILE A 94 9.20 4.97 7.11
N ASP A 95 9.23 5.16 8.43
CA ASP A 95 9.50 6.47 9.02
C ASP A 95 10.92 6.96 8.71
N ARG A 96 11.93 6.07 8.77
CA ARG A 96 13.30 6.37 8.37
C ARG A 96 13.39 6.80 6.91
N LEU A 97 12.86 6.00 5.98
CA LEU A 97 12.90 6.30 4.54
C LEU A 97 12.19 7.61 4.20
N ALA A 98 11.04 7.88 4.87
CA ALA A 98 10.33 9.15 4.77
C ALA A 98 11.15 10.33 5.34
N GLY A 99 12.00 10.08 6.33
CA GLY A 99 12.93 11.07 6.89
C GLY A 99 14.07 11.43 5.93
N GLU A 100 14.52 10.50 5.10
CA GLU A 100 15.69 10.69 4.24
C GLU A 100 15.40 11.52 2.99
N LYS A 101 14.29 11.26 2.28
CA LYS A 101 14.01 11.90 0.98
C LYS A 101 12.53 11.91 0.61
N SER A 102 12.17 12.74 -0.38
CA SER A 102 10.84 12.72 -0.98
C SER A 102 10.56 11.38 -1.64
N CYS A 103 9.35 10.83 -1.44
CA CYS A 103 9.06 9.46 -1.86
C CYS A 103 7.58 9.18 -2.08
N VAL A 104 7.33 8.06 -2.77
CA VAL A 104 6.01 7.46 -2.95
C VAL A 104 5.99 6.10 -2.25
N PHE A 105 5.07 5.92 -1.32
CA PHE A 105 4.79 4.63 -0.70
C PHE A 105 3.51 4.03 -1.28
N VAL A 106 3.54 2.72 -1.58
CA VAL A 106 2.36 2.01 -2.09
C VAL A 106 1.89 0.97 -1.09
N GLY A 107 0.89 1.31 -0.30
CA GLY A 107 0.30 0.48 0.77
C GLY A 107 1.11 0.46 2.05
N ARG A 108 1.07 -0.67 2.79
CA ARG A 108 1.79 -0.91 4.05
C ARG A 108 1.40 0.01 5.21
N CYS A 109 0.18 0.54 5.18
CA CYS A 109 -0.30 1.50 6.20
C CYS A 109 0.58 2.75 6.31
N ALA A 110 1.31 3.13 5.24
CA ALA A 110 2.22 4.27 5.29
C ALA A 110 1.48 5.59 5.60
N ASP A 111 0.24 5.73 5.13
CA ASP A 111 -0.65 6.84 5.46
C ASP A 111 -0.92 6.97 6.97
N TYR A 112 -1.05 5.85 7.66
CA TYR A 112 -1.24 5.82 9.11
C TYR A 112 0.08 5.97 9.88
N ILE A 113 1.12 5.29 9.46
CA ILE A 113 2.45 5.36 10.09
C ILE A 113 2.95 6.80 10.07
N LEU A 114 2.80 7.49 8.94
CA LEU A 114 3.29 8.85 8.71
C LEU A 114 2.24 9.94 8.98
N ARG A 115 1.15 9.64 9.70
CA ARG A 115 0.02 10.55 9.92
C ARG A 115 0.38 11.88 10.60
N HIS A 116 1.51 11.91 11.31
CA HIS A 116 2.00 13.10 11.99
C HIS A 116 2.89 13.99 11.11
N ARG A 117 3.17 13.58 9.88
CA ARG A 117 4.01 14.31 8.94
C ARG A 117 3.15 15.19 8.02
N PRO A 118 3.25 16.53 8.10
CA PRO A 118 2.43 17.44 7.29
C PRO A 118 2.74 17.37 5.79
N GLU A 119 3.94 16.92 5.44
CA GLU A 119 4.37 16.71 4.05
C GLU A 119 3.74 15.49 3.38
N CYS A 120 2.90 14.73 4.09
CA CYS A 120 2.21 13.56 3.54
C CYS A 120 0.99 13.94 2.72
N PHE A 121 0.86 13.30 1.55
CA PHE A 121 -0.31 13.33 0.70
C PHE A 121 -0.89 11.91 0.54
N ASN A 122 -2.00 11.64 1.19
CA ASN A 122 -2.63 10.32 1.23
C ASN A 122 -3.70 10.23 0.13
N VAL A 123 -3.53 9.26 -0.77
CA VAL A 123 -4.43 9.01 -1.92
C VAL A 123 -4.95 7.59 -1.86
N PHE A 124 -6.23 7.38 -2.14
CA PHE A 124 -6.80 6.06 -2.37
C PHE A 124 -7.27 5.91 -3.82
N VAL A 125 -6.75 4.87 -4.49
CA VAL A 125 -7.04 4.59 -5.90
C VAL A 125 -7.98 3.40 -5.99
N CYS A 126 -9.19 3.61 -6.51
CA CYS A 126 -10.22 2.60 -6.68
C CYS A 126 -10.67 2.49 -8.14
N ALA A 127 -11.51 1.51 -8.44
CA ALA A 127 -12.29 1.40 -9.67
C ALA A 127 -13.44 0.39 -9.47
N PRO A 128 -14.50 0.43 -10.29
CA PRO A 128 -15.57 -0.56 -10.30
C PRO A 128 -15.04 -1.98 -10.47
N LEU A 129 -15.75 -2.96 -9.90
CA LEU A 129 -15.28 -4.35 -9.90
C LEU A 129 -15.08 -4.90 -11.31
N ASP A 130 -16.02 -4.64 -12.22
CA ASP A 130 -15.97 -5.16 -13.60
C ASP A 130 -14.72 -4.63 -14.34
N TYR A 131 -14.48 -3.32 -14.23
CA TYR A 131 -13.25 -2.71 -14.77
C TYR A 131 -11.99 -3.41 -14.22
N ARG A 132 -11.94 -3.63 -12.91
CA ARG A 132 -10.78 -4.28 -12.27
C ARG A 132 -10.60 -5.74 -12.68
N ILE A 133 -11.72 -6.47 -12.90
CA ILE A 133 -11.70 -7.84 -13.42
C ILE A 133 -11.02 -7.87 -14.79
N GLU A 134 -11.42 -6.98 -15.71
CA GLU A 134 -10.81 -6.89 -17.04
C GLU A 134 -9.31 -6.61 -16.95
N GLN A 135 -8.90 -5.63 -16.13
CA GLN A 135 -7.49 -5.28 -15.97
C GLN A 135 -6.67 -6.44 -15.40
N VAL A 136 -7.17 -7.12 -14.36
CA VAL A 136 -6.46 -8.24 -13.72
C VAL A 136 -6.44 -9.46 -14.63
N ALA A 137 -7.54 -9.76 -15.31
CA ALA A 137 -7.61 -10.86 -16.27
C ALA A 137 -6.58 -10.68 -17.39
N LYS A 138 -6.51 -9.49 -17.97
CA LYS A 138 -5.54 -9.13 -19.01
C LYS A 138 -4.10 -9.18 -18.52
N GLN A 139 -3.82 -8.57 -17.36
CA GLN A 139 -2.47 -8.46 -16.81
C GLN A 139 -1.87 -9.82 -16.42
N LEU A 140 -2.69 -10.72 -15.90
CA LEU A 140 -2.26 -12.01 -15.35
C LEU A 140 -2.63 -13.20 -16.20
N ASN A 141 -3.22 -12.98 -17.39
CA ASN A 141 -3.72 -14.02 -18.31
C ASN A 141 -4.66 -15.01 -17.59
N LEU A 142 -5.65 -14.47 -16.87
CA LEU A 142 -6.64 -15.24 -16.12
C LEU A 142 -8.03 -15.17 -16.76
N THR A 143 -8.88 -16.16 -16.45
CA THR A 143 -10.32 -16.02 -16.73
C THR A 143 -10.93 -14.93 -15.85
N ALA A 144 -12.06 -14.34 -16.28
CA ALA A 144 -12.77 -13.32 -15.51
C ALA A 144 -13.12 -13.80 -14.10
N LYS A 145 -13.58 -15.05 -13.97
CA LYS A 145 -13.90 -15.65 -12.66
C LYS A 145 -12.67 -15.75 -11.76
N ALA A 146 -11.54 -16.23 -12.29
CA ALA A 146 -10.30 -16.33 -11.51
C ALA A 146 -9.74 -14.95 -11.13
N ALA A 147 -9.90 -13.95 -12.01
CA ALA A 147 -9.53 -12.57 -11.72
C ALA A 147 -10.38 -11.99 -10.59
N GLU A 148 -11.70 -12.19 -10.63
CA GLU A 148 -12.62 -11.76 -9.56
C GLU A 148 -12.27 -12.39 -8.21
N GLU A 149 -12.08 -13.71 -8.17
CA GLU A 149 -11.69 -14.41 -6.94
C GLU A 149 -10.37 -13.85 -6.38
N LYS A 150 -9.39 -13.61 -7.24
CA LYS A 150 -8.11 -13.00 -6.86
C LYS A 150 -8.27 -11.59 -6.32
N ILE A 151 -9.10 -10.75 -6.95
CA ILE A 151 -9.40 -9.39 -6.50
C ILE A 151 -10.02 -9.42 -5.10
N ARG A 152 -11.11 -10.18 -4.93
CA ARG A 152 -11.82 -10.29 -3.65
C ARG A 152 -10.90 -10.77 -2.52
N LYS A 153 -10.11 -11.82 -2.76
CA LYS A 153 -9.16 -12.34 -1.79
C LYS A 153 -8.08 -11.33 -1.43
N THR A 154 -7.51 -10.66 -2.42
CA THR A 154 -6.42 -9.69 -2.21
C THR A 154 -6.91 -8.46 -1.45
N ASP A 155 -8.05 -7.89 -1.86
CA ASP A 155 -8.58 -6.69 -1.23
C ASP A 155 -9.10 -6.99 0.19
N LYS A 156 -9.72 -8.16 0.42
CA LYS A 156 -10.06 -8.63 1.78
C LYS A 156 -8.82 -8.72 2.68
N GLY A 157 -7.73 -9.26 2.17
CA GLY A 157 -6.46 -9.34 2.92
C GLY A 157 -5.87 -7.96 3.23
N ARG A 158 -5.93 -7.02 2.27
CA ARG A 158 -5.49 -5.63 2.48
C ARG A 158 -6.32 -4.91 3.52
N ALA A 159 -7.66 -5.03 3.40
CA ALA A 159 -8.60 -4.45 4.36
C ALA A 159 -8.37 -4.99 5.77
N ALA A 160 -8.27 -6.31 5.92
CA ALA A 160 -8.02 -6.94 7.21
C ALA A 160 -6.71 -6.45 7.85
N TYR A 161 -5.64 -6.35 7.06
CA TYR A 161 -4.36 -5.83 7.52
C TYR A 161 -4.44 -4.36 7.96
N TYR A 162 -5.00 -3.52 7.11
CA TYR A 162 -5.13 -2.09 7.37
C TYR A 162 -5.99 -1.84 8.61
N ASN A 163 -7.19 -2.44 8.64
CA ASN A 163 -8.13 -2.23 9.74
C ASN A 163 -7.56 -2.70 11.09
N PHE A 164 -6.80 -3.81 11.11
CA PHE A 164 -6.20 -4.33 12.32
C PHE A 164 -5.15 -3.38 12.91
N TYR A 165 -4.24 -2.83 12.06
CA TYR A 165 -3.15 -2.01 12.57
C TYR A 165 -3.48 -0.53 12.70
N THR A 166 -4.53 -0.05 12.06
CA THR A 166 -4.87 1.37 12.05
C THR A 166 -6.14 1.71 12.83
N GLU A 167 -6.94 0.70 13.17
CA GLU A 167 -8.29 0.85 13.74
C GLU A 167 -9.23 1.68 12.85
N LYS A 168 -8.88 1.82 11.56
CA LYS A 168 -9.65 2.52 10.54
C LYS A 168 -10.21 1.54 9.52
N VAL A 169 -11.13 2.01 8.69
CA VAL A 169 -11.70 1.21 7.58
C VAL A 169 -10.91 1.49 6.30
N TRP A 170 -10.37 0.44 5.71
CA TRP A 170 -9.61 0.54 4.48
C TRP A 170 -10.45 1.06 3.32
N GLY A 171 -9.97 2.11 2.65
CA GLY A 171 -10.65 2.75 1.53
C GLY A 171 -11.78 3.71 1.92
N GLN A 172 -12.00 3.96 3.20
CA GLN A 172 -12.94 4.94 3.68
C GLN A 172 -12.42 6.35 3.41
N ALA A 173 -13.24 7.18 2.76
CA ALA A 173 -12.82 8.45 2.18
C ALA A 173 -12.20 9.45 3.17
N ASP A 174 -12.65 9.46 4.41
CA ASP A 174 -12.16 10.36 5.48
C ASP A 174 -10.71 10.07 5.94
N SER A 175 -10.17 8.92 5.55
CA SER A 175 -8.77 8.54 5.83
C SER A 175 -7.78 9.05 4.78
N TYR A 176 -8.27 9.63 3.69
CA TYR A 176 -7.43 10.05 2.56
C TYR A 176 -7.72 11.50 2.16
N HIS A 177 -6.70 12.18 1.64
CA HIS A 177 -6.85 13.53 1.09
C HIS A 177 -7.54 13.53 -0.29
N LEU A 178 -7.44 12.40 -1.02
CA LEU A 178 -8.07 12.19 -2.32
C LEU A 178 -8.44 10.71 -2.47
N CYS A 179 -9.69 10.45 -2.85
CA CYS A 179 -10.13 9.14 -3.38
C CYS A 179 -10.48 9.31 -4.85
N VAL A 180 -9.92 8.47 -5.72
CA VAL A 180 -10.08 8.63 -7.17
C VAL A 180 -10.40 7.31 -7.85
N ASP A 181 -11.40 7.35 -8.75
CA ASP A 181 -11.77 6.24 -9.62
C ASP A 181 -11.01 6.34 -10.95
N THR A 182 -10.15 5.35 -11.20
CA THR A 182 -9.34 5.31 -12.42
C THR A 182 -10.10 4.88 -13.66
N SER A 183 -11.27 4.27 -13.53
CA SER A 183 -12.07 3.88 -14.69
C SER A 183 -12.60 5.09 -15.47
N VAL A 184 -12.74 6.24 -14.79
CA VAL A 184 -13.23 7.48 -15.39
C VAL A 184 -12.15 8.23 -16.16
N LEU A 185 -10.95 8.33 -15.60
CA LEU A 185 -9.87 9.16 -16.14
C LEU A 185 -8.76 8.37 -16.87
N GLY A 186 -8.65 7.06 -16.59
CA GLY A 186 -7.47 6.29 -16.96
C GLY A 186 -6.26 6.64 -16.08
N LEU A 187 -5.16 5.91 -16.27
CA LEU A 187 -4.00 6.00 -15.38
C LEU A 187 -3.27 7.34 -15.50
N GLU A 188 -3.04 7.81 -16.73
CA GLU A 188 -2.30 9.04 -17.01
C GLU A 188 -2.97 10.27 -16.38
N LYS A 189 -4.26 10.49 -16.72
CA LYS A 189 -5.01 11.64 -16.19
C LYS A 189 -5.25 11.55 -14.69
N THR A 190 -5.30 10.33 -14.14
CA THR A 190 -5.36 10.15 -12.68
C THR A 190 -4.04 10.58 -12.03
N ALA A 191 -2.90 10.27 -12.63
CA ALA A 191 -1.61 10.75 -12.16
C ALA A 191 -1.52 12.29 -12.27
N ASP A 192 -2.00 12.89 -13.37
CA ASP A 192 -2.06 14.34 -13.55
C ASP A 192 -2.91 15.03 -12.47
N LEU A 193 -4.07 14.44 -12.13
CA LEU A 193 -4.93 14.95 -11.06
C LEU A 193 -4.24 14.92 -9.70
N ILE A 194 -3.57 13.80 -9.37
CA ILE A 194 -2.85 13.65 -8.10
C ILE A 194 -1.69 14.67 -8.02
N GLU A 195 -0.93 14.82 -9.10
CA GLU A 195 0.15 15.80 -9.19
C GLU A 195 -0.38 17.24 -9.05
N THR A 196 -1.46 17.58 -9.76
CA THR A 196 -2.10 18.90 -9.68
C THR A 196 -2.55 19.22 -8.25
N MET A 197 -3.21 18.28 -7.59
CA MET A 197 -3.61 18.46 -6.20
C MET A 197 -2.42 18.58 -5.25
N GLY A 198 -1.34 17.84 -5.50
CA GLY A 198 -0.08 17.99 -4.78
C GLY A 198 0.52 19.40 -4.92
N ARG A 199 0.47 19.96 -6.14
CA ARG A 199 0.91 21.36 -6.42
C ARG A 199 0.02 22.37 -5.71
N MET A 200 -1.30 22.21 -5.75
CA MET A 200 -2.25 23.08 -5.03
C MET A 200 -2.02 23.09 -3.51
N ARG A 201 -1.57 21.99 -2.95
CA ARG A 201 -1.17 21.91 -1.54
C ARG A 201 0.24 22.46 -1.26
N GLY A 202 0.97 22.92 -2.25
CA GLY A 202 2.34 23.38 -2.12
C GLY A 202 3.37 22.27 -1.82
N LEU A 203 3.00 21.01 -2.00
CA LEU A 203 3.86 19.84 -1.76
C LEU A 203 4.72 19.50 -2.99
N VAL A 204 4.22 19.77 -4.17
CA VAL A 204 4.89 19.52 -5.47
C VAL A 204 5.07 20.85 -6.19
N ARG A 205 6.21 21.06 -6.84
CA ARG A 205 6.50 22.25 -7.68
C ARG A 205 6.16 22.01 -9.14
#